data_75a653d7681aa236bf4f63c4d4381b6e
#
_entry.id   75a653d7681aa236bf4f63c4d4381b6e
#
_cell.length_a   1.000
_cell.length_b   1.000
_cell.length_c   1.000
_cell.angle_alpha   90.00
_cell.angle_beta   90.00
_cell.angle_gamma   90.00
#
_symmetry.space_group_name_H-M   'P 1'
#
loop_
_entity.id
_entity.type
_entity.pdbx_description
1 polymer ?
#
loop_
_entity_poly.entity_id
_entity_poly.type
_entity_poly.pdbx_seq_one_letter_code
_entity_poly.pdbx_strand_id
1 'polypeptide(L)'
;MLPLLIGLTEGLILFAVLVIVAVVLLLLMAPRGQRVIARKPEPEAAEVEEEAAPAVAPPVVAAKPVAPAAPPPRVPTQLDRPIEAIEGIGLVYKEKLRGLRIKTVGDLLNAGKTRPGREDLVKETGASPQEILRWVNMADLFRIKGVDEEYSELLEASGIDTVVELAKRNPISLHPEMVKTNMEKKLVRKLPTLEQVRDWIEQAKKLPRVVEY
;
A
#
# COMPACT_ATOMS: atom_id res chain seq x y z
N MET A 1 20.13 -50.69 -30.05
CA MET A 1 18.77 -50.11 -30.03
C MET A 1 18.68 -48.80 -29.21
N LEU A 2 19.77 -48.06 -29.04
CA LEU A 2 19.78 -46.82 -28.21
C LEU A 2 19.67 -45.48 -28.98
N PRO A 3 19.92 -45.35 -30.29
CA PRO A 3 19.88 -44.02 -30.94
C PRO A 3 18.49 -43.54 -31.32
N LEU A 4 17.45 -44.42 -31.29
CA LEU A 4 16.08 -44.02 -31.69
C LEU A 4 15.29 -43.27 -30.59
N LEU A 5 15.67 -43.44 -29.32
CA LEU A 5 15.01 -42.77 -28.20
C LEU A 5 15.46 -41.30 -28.00
N ILE A 6 16.71 -40.97 -28.40
CA ILE A 6 17.26 -39.60 -28.23
C ILE A 6 16.58 -38.60 -29.19
N GLY A 7 16.25 -39.03 -30.39
CA GLY A 7 15.56 -38.17 -31.37
C GLY A 7 14.11 -37.81 -31.02
N LEU A 8 13.42 -38.72 -30.26
CA LEU A 8 12.03 -38.47 -29.85
C LEU A 8 11.93 -37.44 -28.70
N THR A 9 12.90 -37.43 -27.79
CA THR A 9 12.91 -36.46 -26.67
C THR A 9 13.29 -35.06 -27.14
N GLU A 10 14.23 -34.94 -28.08
CA GLU A 10 14.61 -33.64 -28.67
C GLU A 10 13.46 -33.03 -29.51
N GLY A 11 12.75 -33.84 -30.29
CA GLY A 11 11.57 -33.43 -31.05
C GLY A 11 10.43 -32.93 -30.16
N LEU A 12 10.20 -33.56 -29.01
CA LEU A 12 9.18 -33.18 -28.05
C LEU A 12 9.50 -31.84 -27.36
N ILE A 13 10.77 -31.66 -27.00
CA ILE A 13 11.25 -30.40 -26.40
C ILE A 13 11.14 -29.23 -27.41
N LEU A 14 11.53 -29.45 -28.67
CA LEU A 14 11.42 -28.43 -29.71
C LEU A 14 9.98 -28.04 -29.98
N PHE A 15 9.06 -29.01 -30.03
CA PHE A 15 7.65 -28.76 -30.20
C PHE A 15 7.05 -27.98 -29.01
N ALA A 16 7.40 -28.33 -27.75
CA ALA A 16 6.96 -27.61 -26.56
C ALA A 16 7.44 -26.15 -26.56
N VAL A 17 8.68 -25.90 -26.94
CA VAL A 17 9.23 -24.53 -27.05
C VAL A 17 8.49 -23.73 -28.15
N LEU A 18 8.19 -24.36 -29.30
CA LEU A 18 7.46 -23.71 -30.39
C LEU A 18 6.04 -23.30 -29.97
N VAL A 19 5.34 -24.18 -29.23
CA VAL A 19 4.01 -23.87 -28.69
C VAL A 19 4.06 -22.73 -27.70
N ILE A 20 5.04 -22.70 -26.79
CA ILE A 20 5.20 -21.62 -25.84
C ILE A 20 5.47 -20.27 -26.54
N VAL A 21 6.33 -20.26 -27.54
CA VAL A 21 6.62 -19.07 -28.33
C VAL A 21 5.37 -18.56 -29.07
N ALA A 22 4.58 -19.49 -29.67
CA ALA A 22 3.34 -19.13 -30.35
C ALA A 22 2.30 -18.53 -29.39
N VAL A 23 2.16 -19.07 -28.18
CA VAL A 23 1.25 -18.54 -27.15
C VAL A 23 1.69 -17.16 -26.67
N VAL A 24 2.99 -16.96 -26.45
CA VAL A 24 3.54 -15.66 -26.06
C VAL A 24 3.32 -14.62 -27.14
N LEU A 25 3.55 -14.96 -28.42
CA LEU A 25 3.26 -14.08 -29.55
C LEU A 25 1.78 -13.74 -29.69
N LEU A 26 0.90 -14.70 -29.44
CA LEU A 26 -0.56 -14.48 -29.45
C LEU A 26 -1.00 -13.53 -28.35
N LEU A 27 -0.43 -13.65 -27.14
CA LEU A 27 -0.69 -12.76 -26.00
C LEU A 27 -0.13 -11.33 -26.22
N LEU A 28 0.96 -11.20 -26.96
CA LEU A 28 1.54 -9.89 -27.31
C LEU A 28 0.78 -9.19 -28.44
N MET A 29 0.08 -9.95 -29.32
CA MET A 29 -0.74 -9.42 -30.41
C MET A 29 -2.20 -9.19 -30.03
N ALA A 30 -2.63 -9.55 -28.84
CA ALA A 30 -3.99 -9.26 -28.38
C ALA A 30 -4.25 -7.75 -28.39
N PRO A 31 -5.26 -7.25 -29.10
CA PRO A 31 -5.56 -5.83 -29.14
C PRO A 31 -5.92 -5.35 -27.74
N ARG A 32 -5.12 -4.45 -27.19
CA ARG A 32 -5.45 -3.75 -25.93
C ARG A 32 -6.72 -2.96 -26.18
N GLY A 33 -7.82 -3.42 -25.59
CA GLY A 33 -9.13 -2.81 -25.70
C GLY A 33 -9.05 -1.31 -25.38
N GLN A 34 -9.40 -0.48 -26.38
CA GLN A 34 -9.62 0.94 -26.22
C GLN A 34 -10.79 1.15 -25.25
N ARG A 35 -10.52 1.69 -24.08
CA ARG A 35 -11.57 2.22 -23.21
C ARG A 35 -12.17 3.43 -23.89
N VAL A 36 -13.38 3.26 -24.39
CA VAL A 36 -14.25 4.35 -24.83
C VAL A 36 -14.61 5.16 -23.57
N ILE A 37 -14.08 6.37 -23.49
CA ILE A 37 -14.43 7.34 -22.45
C ILE A 37 -15.79 7.90 -22.84
N ALA A 38 -16.86 7.44 -22.19
CA ALA A 38 -18.18 8.05 -22.26
C ALA A 38 -18.11 9.44 -21.61
N ARG A 39 -18.22 10.49 -22.43
CA ARG A 39 -18.40 11.87 -22.00
C ARG A 39 -19.74 12.00 -21.26
N LYS A 40 -19.68 12.36 -19.99
CA LYS A 40 -20.84 12.78 -19.19
C LYS A 40 -21.27 14.18 -19.67
N PRO A 41 -22.55 14.42 -19.94
CA PRO A 41 -23.03 15.76 -20.31
C PRO A 41 -22.94 16.71 -19.12
N GLU A 42 -22.48 17.92 -19.40
CA GLU A 42 -22.38 19.09 -18.54
C GLU A 42 -23.79 19.64 -18.28
N PRO A 43 -24.18 19.95 -17.04
CA PRO A 43 -25.42 20.67 -16.81
C PRO A 43 -25.25 22.17 -17.08
N GLU A 44 -26.11 22.67 -17.93
CA GLU A 44 -26.35 24.03 -18.36
C GLU A 44 -26.57 24.97 -17.16
N ALA A 45 -25.89 26.11 -17.16
CA ALA A 45 -26.01 27.18 -16.20
C ALA A 45 -27.37 27.86 -16.33
N ALA A 46 -28.14 27.88 -15.26
CA ALA A 46 -29.27 28.79 -15.11
C ALA A 46 -28.83 30.01 -14.28
N GLU A 47 -28.76 31.15 -14.93
CA GLU A 47 -28.70 32.47 -14.31
C GLU A 47 -29.96 32.69 -13.48
N VAL A 48 -29.79 33.15 -12.25
CA VAL A 48 -30.84 33.82 -11.48
C VAL A 48 -30.27 35.11 -10.91
N GLU A 49 -30.94 36.17 -11.29
CA GLU A 49 -30.67 37.57 -11.00
C GLU A 49 -30.61 37.90 -9.51
N GLU A 50 -29.74 38.86 -9.25
CA GLU A 50 -29.45 39.63 -8.06
C GLU A 50 -30.66 40.52 -7.68
N GLU A 51 -31.10 40.47 -6.43
CA GLU A 51 -31.85 41.55 -5.81
C GLU A 51 -31.23 41.93 -4.47
N ALA A 52 -30.68 43.12 -4.44
CA ALA A 52 -30.02 43.76 -3.31
C ALA A 52 -31.03 44.39 -2.36
N ALA A 53 -30.87 44.18 -1.04
CA ALA A 53 -31.32 45.16 -0.05
C ALA A 53 -30.47 45.05 1.25
N PRO A 54 -30.22 46.15 1.96
CA PRO A 54 -29.12 46.33 2.87
C PRO A 54 -29.47 45.88 4.30
N ALA A 55 -28.65 45.09 4.93
CA ALA A 55 -28.76 44.75 6.34
C ALA A 55 -27.61 45.34 7.16
N VAL A 56 -27.99 46.13 8.09
CA VAL A 56 -27.34 46.79 9.20
C VAL A 56 -26.33 45.87 9.90
N ALA A 57 -25.09 46.36 10.05
CA ALA A 57 -24.04 45.69 10.82
C ALA A 57 -24.29 45.84 12.33
N PRO A 58 -24.20 44.77 13.11
CA PRO A 58 -24.10 44.85 14.57
C PRO A 58 -22.66 45.16 15.00
N PRO A 59 -22.44 45.78 16.18
CA PRO A 59 -21.13 46.26 16.59
C PRO A 59 -20.11 45.17 16.84
N VAL A 60 -18.91 45.37 16.31
CA VAL A 60 -17.74 44.53 16.54
C VAL A 60 -17.33 44.63 18.01
N VAL A 61 -17.67 43.59 18.79
CA VAL A 61 -17.06 43.39 20.10
C VAL A 61 -15.67 42.81 19.87
N ALA A 62 -14.64 43.57 20.26
CA ALA A 62 -13.25 43.14 20.20
C ALA A 62 -13.05 41.84 20.99
N ALA A 63 -13.00 40.71 20.29
CA ALA A 63 -12.63 39.45 20.86
C ALA A 63 -11.13 39.48 21.20
N LYS A 64 -10.77 39.27 22.48
CA LYS A 64 -9.43 39.01 22.91
C LYS A 64 -8.84 37.86 22.07
N PRO A 65 -7.53 37.89 21.73
CA PRO A 65 -6.88 36.76 21.08
C PRO A 65 -6.99 35.52 21.99
N VAL A 66 -7.84 34.57 21.60
CA VAL A 66 -7.85 33.25 22.22
C VAL A 66 -6.56 32.55 21.76
N ALA A 67 -5.67 32.28 22.70
CA ALA A 67 -4.53 31.43 22.43
C ALA A 67 -5.00 30.12 21.78
N PRO A 68 -4.28 29.59 20.77
CA PRO A 68 -4.67 28.34 20.14
C PRO A 68 -4.82 27.25 21.19
N ALA A 69 -6.04 26.73 21.35
CA ALA A 69 -6.28 25.61 22.25
C ALA A 69 -5.36 24.46 21.84
N ALA A 70 -4.65 23.91 22.81
CA ALA A 70 -3.83 22.73 22.59
C ALA A 70 -4.68 21.65 21.92
N PRO A 71 -4.18 20.96 20.87
CA PRO A 71 -4.95 19.93 20.21
C PRO A 71 -5.35 18.85 21.24
N PRO A 72 -6.56 18.29 21.15
CA PRO A 72 -7.00 17.27 22.09
C PRO A 72 -5.99 16.10 22.11
N PRO A 73 -5.82 15.44 23.26
CA PRO A 73 -4.90 14.31 23.37
C PRO A 73 -5.24 13.27 22.31
N ARG A 74 -4.32 13.04 21.37
CA ARG A 74 -4.49 12.03 20.32
C ARG A 74 -4.42 10.66 20.97
N VAL A 75 -5.42 9.81 20.70
CA VAL A 75 -5.31 8.39 21.02
C VAL A 75 -4.13 7.83 20.21
N PRO A 76 -3.14 7.21 20.87
CA PRO A 76 -2.00 6.62 20.17
C PRO A 76 -2.47 5.63 19.10
N THR A 77 -2.02 5.81 17.89
CA THR A 77 -2.30 4.90 16.76
C THR A 77 -1.12 3.96 16.55
N GLN A 78 -1.28 2.94 15.73
CA GLN A 78 -0.16 2.06 15.38
C GLN A 78 0.94 2.81 14.60
N LEU A 79 0.61 3.93 13.97
CA LEU A 79 1.58 4.81 13.30
C LEU A 79 2.50 5.55 14.27
N ASP A 80 2.12 5.67 15.56
CA ASP A 80 2.96 6.28 16.60
C ASP A 80 3.99 5.28 17.16
N ARG A 81 3.98 4.02 16.71
CA ARG A 81 4.98 3.02 17.10
C ARG A 81 6.37 3.42 16.62
N PRO A 82 7.42 3.05 17.41
CA PRO A 82 8.79 3.32 17.02
C PRO A 82 9.13 2.68 15.68
N ILE A 83 10.04 3.29 14.95
CA ILE A 83 10.45 2.87 13.59
C ILE A 83 11.01 1.44 13.56
N GLU A 84 11.53 0.95 14.69
CA GLU A 84 12.04 -0.41 14.87
C GLU A 84 10.96 -1.48 14.78
N ALA A 85 9.68 -1.09 14.86
CA ALA A 85 8.55 -2.00 14.63
C ALA A 85 8.40 -2.42 13.16
N ILE A 86 9.22 -1.91 12.26
CA ILE A 86 9.25 -2.35 10.87
C ILE A 86 10.40 -3.34 10.69
N GLU A 87 10.06 -4.54 10.25
CA GLU A 87 11.02 -5.60 9.98
C GLU A 87 12.07 -5.16 8.95
N GLY A 88 13.34 -5.44 9.26
CA GLY A 88 14.48 -5.02 8.44
C GLY A 88 15.10 -3.68 8.82
N ILE A 89 14.46 -2.86 9.69
CA ILE A 89 15.05 -1.63 10.21
C ILE A 89 15.86 -1.95 11.47
N GLY A 90 17.08 -2.43 11.26
CA GLY A 90 18.05 -2.67 12.33
C GLY A 90 18.69 -1.38 12.86
N LEU A 91 19.56 -1.52 13.85
CA LEU A 91 20.19 -0.38 14.56
C LEU A 91 20.84 0.65 13.63
N VAL A 92 21.50 0.21 12.55
CA VAL A 92 22.19 1.09 11.60
C VAL A 92 21.20 2.02 10.88
N TYR A 93 20.14 1.44 10.34
CA TYR A 93 19.12 2.21 9.62
C TYR A 93 18.28 3.06 10.55
N LYS A 94 17.98 2.55 11.75
CA LYS A 94 17.30 3.31 12.80
C LYS A 94 18.03 4.62 13.11
N GLU A 95 19.35 4.59 13.35
CA GLU A 95 20.11 5.80 13.68
C GLU A 95 20.13 6.78 12.48
N LYS A 96 20.28 6.30 11.26
CA LYS A 96 20.21 7.13 10.05
C LYS A 96 18.83 7.79 9.89
N LEU A 97 17.74 7.03 10.04
CA LEU A 97 16.38 7.54 9.96
C LEU A 97 16.09 8.55 11.08
N ARG A 98 16.59 8.31 12.30
CA ARG A 98 16.47 9.27 13.41
C ARG A 98 17.21 10.58 13.14
N GLY A 99 18.35 10.53 12.46
CA GLY A 99 19.07 11.70 11.97
C GLY A 99 18.22 12.56 11.04
N LEU A 100 17.33 11.94 10.27
CA LEU A 100 16.34 12.59 9.41
C LEU A 100 15.04 12.99 10.13
N ARG A 101 15.00 12.86 11.46
CA ARG A 101 13.82 13.08 12.33
C ARG A 101 12.68 12.08 12.10
N ILE A 102 12.95 10.95 11.46
CA ILE A 102 12.00 9.84 11.26
C ILE A 102 12.15 8.91 12.46
N LYS A 103 11.19 8.94 13.39
CA LYS A 103 11.24 8.19 14.65
C LYS A 103 10.12 7.17 14.77
N THR A 104 9.03 7.38 14.04
CA THR A 104 7.84 6.55 14.10
C THR A 104 7.53 5.94 12.73
N VAL A 105 6.70 4.91 12.73
CA VAL A 105 6.15 4.30 11.51
C VAL A 105 5.43 5.34 10.65
N GLY A 106 4.68 6.24 11.28
CA GLY A 106 3.98 7.33 10.60
C GLY A 106 4.92 8.35 9.96
N ASP A 107 6.05 8.65 10.61
CA ASP A 107 7.06 9.55 10.03
C ASP A 107 7.65 8.94 8.76
N LEU A 108 7.96 7.63 8.78
CA LEU A 108 8.47 6.92 7.61
C LEU A 108 7.46 6.91 6.47
N LEU A 109 6.20 6.59 6.76
CA LEU A 109 5.13 6.62 5.76
C LEU A 109 5.03 8.00 5.11
N ASN A 110 5.04 9.07 5.92
CA ASN A 110 4.96 10.44 5.42
C ASN A 110 6.17 10.82 4.55
N ALA A 111 7.38 10.40 4.93
CA ALA A 111 8.60 10.67 4.18
C ALA A 111 8.65 9.89 2.86
N GLY A 112 8.24 8.61 2.88
CA GLY A 112 8.37 7.69 1.75
C GLY A 112 7.13 7.53 0.86
N LYS A 113 6.01 8.21 1.16
CA LYS A 113 4.75 8.05 0.40
C LYS A 113 4.86 8.42 -1.08
N THR A 114 5.76 9.33 -1.45
CA THR A 114 6.01 9.74 -2.83
C THR A 114 7.30 9.11 -3.35
N ARG A 115 7.41 8.98 -4.67
CA ARG A 115 8.63 8.46 -5.29
C ARG A 115 9.87 9.31 -4.99
N PRO A 116 9.84 10.66 -5.11
CA PRO A 116 10.99 11.49 -4.71
C PRO A 116 11.38 11.31 -3.25
N GLY A 117 10.40 11.23 -2.33
CA GLY A 117 10.68 10.99 -0.91
C GLY A 117 11.41 9.66 -0.67
N ARG A 118 11.08 8.59 -1.41
CA ARG A 118 11.81 7.32 -1.33
C ARG A 118 13.23 7.42 -1.92
N GLU A 119 13.42 8.16 -2.99
CA GLU A 119 14.74 8.42 -3.57
C GLU A 119 15.65 9.18 -2.58
N ASP A 120 15.11 10.15 -1.86
CA ASP A 120 15.81 10.86 -0.78
C ASP A 120 16.17 9.91 0.37
N LEU A 121 15.24 9.05 0.80
CA LEU A 121 15.51 8.04 1.83
C LEU A 121 16.63 7.08 1.41
N VAL A 122 16.65 6.61 0.16
CA VAL A 122 17.74 5.77 -0.38
C VAL A 122 19.08 6.48 -0.26
N LYS A 123 19.14 7.74 -0.71
CA LYS A 123 20.36 8.56 -0.70
C LYS A 123 20.90 8.78 0.73
N GLU A 124 20.04 9.12 1.65
CA GLU A 124 20.42 9.47 3.03
C GLU A 124 20.72 8.22 3.89
N THR A 125 19.98 7.14 3.69
CA THR A 125 20.16 5.92 4.48
C THR A 125 21.18 4.95 3.87
N GLY A 126 21.36 4.98 2.55
CA GLY A 126 22.17 3.99 1.83
C GLY A 126 21.50 2.61 1.74
N ALA A 127 20.22 2.49 2.11
CA ALA A 127 19.42 1.30 1.87
C ALA A 127 19.07 1.18 0.38
N SER A 128 18.80 -0.02 -0.08
CA SER A 128 18.38 -0.23 -1.47
C SER A 128 16.98 0.36 -1.73
N PRO A 129 16.65 0.73 -2.98
CA PRO A 129 15.31 1.18 -3.35
C PRO A 129 14.22 0.17 -2.97
N GLN A 130 14.51 -1.13 -3.05
CA GLN A 130 13.60 -2.21 -2.71
C GLN A 130 13.34 -2.26 -1.20
N GLU A 131 14.37 -2.12 -0.36
CA GLU A 131 14.22 -2.08 1.08
C GLU A 131 13.39 -0.87 1.53
N ILE A 132 13.69 0.32 1.00
CA ILE A 132 12.91 1.53 1.30
C ILE A 132 11.45 1.36 0.91
N LEU A 133 11.17 0.84 -0.29
CA LEU A 133 9.79 0.59 -0.74
C LEU A 133 9.09 -0.42 0.18
N ARG A 134 9.76 -1.52 0.54
CA ARG A 134 9.24 -2.53 1.46
C ARG A 134 8.87 -1.92 2.81
N TRP A 135 9.76 -1.14 3.42
CA TRP A 135 9.49 -0.49 4.71
C TRP A 135 8.32 0.49 4.65
N VAL A 136 8.21 1.25 3.56
CA VAL A 136 7.09 2.18 3.34
C VAL A 136 5.77 1.43 3.15
N ASN A 137 5.78 0.31 2.44
CA ASN A 137 4.63 -0.55 2.25
C ASN A 137 4.16 -1.17 3.59
N MET A 138 5.10 -1.69 4.39
CA MET A 138 4.78 -2.16 5.73
C MET A 138 4.19 -1.02 6.60
N ALA A 139 4.77 0.19 6.54
CA ALA A 139 4.22 1.35 7.24
C ALA A 139 2.80 1.73 6.77
N ASP A 140 2.46 1.53 5.49
CA ASP A 140 1.09 1.72 4.99
C ASP A 140 0.12 0.69 5.59
N LEU A 141 0.52 -0.57 5.72
CA LEU A 141 -0.28 -1.63 6.35
C LEU A 141 -0.55 -1.37 7.84
N PHE A 142 0.36 -0.70 8.57
CA PHE A 142 0.14 -0.29 9.97
C PHE A 142 -1.03 0.70 10.17
N ARG A 143 -1.59 1.26 9.11
CA ARG A 143 -2.82 2.07 9.17
C ARG A 143 -4.06 1.24 9.49
N ILE A 144 -3.97 -0.08 9.34
CA ILE A 144 -5.06 -1.02 9.61
C ILE A 144 -4.98 -1.43 11.08
N LYS A 145 -6.01 -1.14 11.84
CA LYS A 145 -6.07 -1.52 13.26
C LYS A 145 -5.98 -3.04 13.42
N GLY A 146 -5.03 -3.49 14.22
CA GLY A 146 -4.78 -4.91 14.46
C GLY A 146 -3.74 -5.54 13.52
N VAL A 147 -3.21 -4.78 12.54
CA VAL A 147 -2.04 -5.18 11.75
C VAL A 147 -0.81 -4.53 12.36
N ASP A 148 -0.02 -5.29 13.08
CA ASP A 148 1.24 -4.89 13.69
C ASP A 148 2.45 -5.47 12.94
N GLU A 149 3.61 -5.44 13.56
CA GLU A 149 4.88 -5.93 13.02
C GLU A 149 4.76 -7.34 12.43
N GLU A 150 4.33 -8.31 13.25
CA GLU A 150 4.22 -9.72 12.84
C GLU A 150 3.19 -9.90 11.71
N TYR A 151 2.05 -9.23 11.80
CA TYR A 151 0.99 -9.38 10.79
C TYR A 151 1.26 -8.60 9.50
N SER A 152 1.97 -7.48 9.54
CA SER A 152 2.37 -6.78 8.32
C SER A 152 3.39 -7.59 7.51
N GLU A 153 4.33 -8.25 8.21
CA GLU A 153 5.29 -9.16 7.58
C GLU A 153 4.58 -10.39 6.98
N LEU A 154 3.62 -10.98 7.71
CA LEU A 154 2.85 -12.11 7.20
C LEU A 154 2.01 -11.74 5.97
N LEU A 155 1.41 -10.54 5.94
CA LEU A 155 0.68 -10.03 4.78
C LEU A 155 1.61 -9.86 3.59
N GLU A 156 2.74 -9.20 3.77
CA GLU A 156 3.76 -9.03 2.71
C GLU A 156 4.25 -10.38 2.19
N ALA A 157 4.59 -11.31 3.07
CA ALA A 157 5.02 -12.65 2.69
C ALA A 157 3.92 -13.47 1.97
N SER A 158 2.65 -13.08 2.13
CA SER A 158 1.48 -13.64 1.43
C SER A 158 1.12 -12.87 0.16
N GLY A 159 2.00 -11.95 -0.30
CA GLY A 159 1.83 -11.18 -1.52
C GLY A 159 0.87 -10.01 -1.39
N ILE A 160 0.80 -9.39 -0.20
CA ILE A 160 0.02 -8.17 0.06
C ILE A 160 0.96 -7.07 0.52
N ASP A 161 1.34 -6.20 -0.38
CA ASP A 161 2.29 -5.12 -0.10
C ASP A 161 1.61 -3.83 0.38
N THR A 162 0.33 -3.63 0.06
CA THR A 162 -0.34 -2.35 0.28
C THR A 162 -1.76 -2.49 0.79
N VAL A 163 -2.24 -1.42 1.45
CA VAL A 163 -3.66 -1.29 1.85
C VAL A 163 -4.60 -1.45 0.65
N VAL A 164 -4.22 -0.90 -0.52
CA VAL A 164 -5.05 -0.98 -1.75
C VAL A 164 -5.15 -2.42 -2.28
N GLU A 165 -4.10 -3.20 -2.17
CA GLU A 165 -4.12 -4.62 -2.54
C GLU A 165 -4.95 -5.44 -1.57
N LEU A 166 -4.76 -5.22 -0.26
CA LEU A 166 -5.57 -5.87 0.76
C LEU A 166 -7.07 -5.61 0.56
N ALA A 167 -7.45 -4.36 0.25
CA ALA A 167 -8.84 -3.99 -0.04
C ALA A 167 -9.51 -4.79 -1.16
N LYS A 168 -8.72 -5.34 -2.09
CA LYS A 168 -9.21 -6.12 -3.25
C LYS A 168 -9.23 -7.63 -3.00
N ARG A 169 -8.67 -8.10 -1.89
CA ARG A 169 -8.56 -9.54 -1.61
C ARG A 169 -9.88 -10.11 -1.08
N ASN A 170 -10.06 -11.39 -1.33
CA ASN A 170 -11.15 -12.15 -0.73
C ASN A 170 -10.63 -12.79 0.58
N PRO A 171 -11.29 -12.57 1.73
CA PRO A 171 -10.83 -13.12 3.02
C PRO A 171 -10.81 -14.65 3.06
N ILE A 172 -11.72 -15.30 2.31
CA ILE A 172 -11.81 -16.78 2.27
C ILE A 172 -10.61 -17.39 1.55
N SER A 173 -10.05 -16.72 0.54
CA SER A 173 -8.85 -17.17 -0.16
C SER A 173 -7.56 -16.70 0.52
N LEU A 174 -7.53 -15.47 1.05
CA LEU A 174 -6.33 -14.90 1.68
C LEU A 174 -5.97 -15.62 2.99
N HIS A 175 -6.94 -15.93 3.84
CA HIS A 175 -6.67 -16.57 5.11
C HIS A 175 -5.92 -17.92 4.98
N PRO A 176 -6.32 -18.88 4.11
CA PRO A 176 -5.54 -20.10 3.88
C PRO A 176 -4.13 -19.85 3.31
N GLU A 177 -3.97 -18.82 2.45
CA GLU A 177 -2.65 -18.41 1.94
C GLU A 177 -1.74 -17.96 3.09
N MET A 178 -2.24 -17.12 4.00
CA MET A 178 -1.52 -16.68 5.19
C MET A 178 -1.16 -17.86 6.12
N VAL A 179 -2.07 -18.79 6.33
CA VAL A 179 -1.81 -20.01 7.13
C VAL A 179 -0.67 -20.80 6.50
N LYS A 180 -0.73 -21.06 5.18
CA LYS A 180 0.32 -21.77 4.44
C LYS A 180 1.66 -21.05 4.54
N THR A 181 1.69 -19.74 4.31
CA THR A 181 2.91 -18.93 4.41
C THR A 181 3.51 -18.99 5.80
N ASN A 182 2.68 -18.94 6.85
CA ASN A 182 3.20 -19.05 8.21
C ASN A 182 3.68 -20.46 8.59
N MET A 183 3.09 -21.50 8.00
CA MET A 183 3.63 -22.87 8.18
C MET A 183 5.05 -23.00 7.61
N GLU A 184 5.34 -22.33 6.51
CA GLU A 184 6.63 -22.35 5.83
C GLU A 184 7.66 -21.42 6.50
N LYS A 185 7.25 -20.19 6.84
CA LYS A 185 8.16 -19.12 7.28
C LYS A 185 8.16 -18.85 8.78
N LYS A 186 7.10 -19.26 9.52
CA LYS A 186 6.95 -19.08 10.98
C LYS A 186 7.07 -17.63 11.45
N LEU A 187 6.45 -16.72 10.72
CA LEU A 187 6.52 -15.27 10.95
C LEU A 187 5.70 -14.80 12.15
N VAL A 188 4.56 -15.45 12.42
CA VAL A 188 3.68 -15.09 13.53
C VAL A 188 3.52 -16.24 14.51
N ARG A 189 3.45 -15.93 15.79
CA ARG A 189 3.18 -16.92 16.86
C ARG A 189 1.71 -17.34 16.89
N LYS A 190 0.82 -16.39 16.60
CA LYS A 190 -0.63 -16.59 16.59
C LYS A 190 -1.16 -16.25 15.19
N LEU A 191 -1.70 -17.26 14.51
CA LEU A 191 -2.36 -17.04 13.23
C LEU A 191 -3.58 -16.13 13.41
N PRO A 192 -3.82 -15.20 12.45
CA PRO A 192 -5.03 -14.40 12.47
C PRO A 192 -6.24 -15.29 12.20
N THR A 193 -7.37 -14.97 12.81
CA THR A 193 -8.63 -15.63 12.50
C THR A 193 -9.18 -15.13 11.15
N LEU A 194 -10.07 -15.91 10.53
CA LEU A 194 -10.75 -15.46 9.30
C LEU A 194 -11.53 -14.15 9.53
N GLU A 195 -12.07 -13.96 10.73
CA GLU A 195 -12.78 -12.74 11.10
C GLU A 195 -11.85 -11.53 11.17
N GLN A 196 -10.66 -11.69 11.75
CA GLN A 196 -9.65 -10.62 11.76
C GLN A 196 -9.24 -10.24 10.33
N VAL A 197 -8.97 -11.22 9.47
CA VAL A 197 -8.62 -10.96 8.06
C VAL A 197 -9.77 -10.23 7.33
N ARG A 198 -11.02 -10.61 7.61
CA ARG A 198 -12.19 -9.92 7.07
C ARG A 198 -12.26 -8.46 7.55
N ASP A 199 -12.07 -8.23 8.84
CA ASP A 199 -12.08 -6.87 9.42
C ASP A 199 -10.96 -6.00 8.82
N TRP A 200 -9.76 -6.53 8.66
CA TRP A 200 -8.65 -5.82 8.00
C TRP A 200 -9.00 -5.41 6.58
N ILE A 201 -9.61 -6.31 5.80
CA ILE A 201 -10.04 -6.00 4.42
C ILE A 201 -11.12 -4.92 4.43
N GLU A 202 -12.10 -4.97 5.34
CA GLU A 202 -13.13 -3.93 5.44
C GLU A 202 -12.57 -2.57 5.89
N GLN A 203 -11.57 -2.56 6.75
CA GLN A 203 -10.83 -1.34 7.09
C GLN A 203 -10.05 -0.81 5.87
N ALA A 204 -9.35 -1.69 5.16
CA ALA A 204 -8.58 -1.34 3.97
C ALA A 204 -9.43 -0.69 2.88
N LYS A 205 -10.67 -1.16 2.67
CA LYS A 205 -11.63 -0.57 1.71
C LYS A 205 -12.02 0.88 2.05
N LYS A 206 -11.94 1.26 3.32
CA LYS A 206 -12.28 2.61 3.79
C LYS A 206 -11.09 3.57 3.81
N LEU A 207 -9.88 3.05 3.70
CA LEU A 207 -8.67 3.85 3.74
C LEU A 207 -8.31 4.40 2.35
N PRO A 208 -7.98 5.70 2.23
CA PRO A 208 -7.51 6.25 0.96
C PRO A 208 -6.12 5.72 0.62
N ARG A 209 -5.81 5.66 -0.68
CA ARG A 209 -4.45 5.39 -1.14
C ARG A 209 -3.51 6.52 -0.68
N VAL A 210 -2.38 6.16 -0.07
CA VAL A 210 -1.38 7.12 0.41
C VAL A 210 -0.07 6.95 -0.36
N VAL A 211 0.37 5.72 -0.62
CA VAL A 211 1.64 5.46 -1.31
C VAL A 211 1.46 5.56 -2.82
N GLU A 212 2.32 6.36 -3.48
CA GLU A 212 2.40 6.54 -4.92
C GLU A 212 3.46 5.60 -5.51
N TYR A 213 3.20 5.02 -6.69
CA TYR A 213 4.10 4.09 -7.40
C TYR A 213 4.52 4.65 -8.75
#